data_b4e7a18607cd7b924d12e2a410d89570
#
_entry.id   b4e7a18607cd7b924d12e2a410d89570
#
_cell.length_a   1.000
_cell.length_b   1.000
_cell.length_c   1.000
_cell.angle_alpha   90.00
_cell.angle_beta   90.00
_cell.angle_gamma   90.00
#
_symmetry.space_group_name_H-M   'P 1'
#
loop_
_entity.id
_entity.type
_entity.pdbx_description
1 polymer ?
#
loop_
_entity_poly.entity_id
_entity_poly.type
_entity_poly.pdbx_seq_one_letter_code
_entity_poly.pdbx_strand_id
1 'polypeptide(L)'
;MRIISGLHKGKRLTAPKKLPVRPTTDMAKEALFNILNNRYYFDELVVIDLFAGTGNISYEFASRGTERISAVDADYGCVKFITDTSESLEMGISVFKNDVFTYLEKTREKATIIFADPPYDLPLESFEKIPELVFNNELLTENGLLIIEHSSHMDLSHLDNFVEKRKYGGSIFSFFSVPN
;
A
#
# COMPACT_ATOMS: atom_id res chain seq x y z
N MET A 1 10.72 9.89 -6.44
CA MET A 1 9.78 9.97 -5.29
C MET A 1 10.43 10.71 -4.12
N ARG A 2 9.65 11.23 -3.21
CA ARG A 2 10.13 11.99 -2.04
C ARG A 2 9.38 11.53 -0.80
N ILE A 3 10.08 11.35 0.31
CA ILE A 3 9.46 11.10 1.63
C ILE A 3 8.92 12.42 2.17
N ILE A 4 7.63 12.45 2.54
CA ILE A 4 6.91 13.69 2.89
C ILE A 4 7.12 14.06 4.34
N SER A 5 7.13 13.08 5.25
CA SER A 5 7.16 13.34 6.70
C SER A 5 7.99 12.30 7.46
N GLY A 6 8.16 12.49 8.77
CA GLY A 6 8.86 11.57 9.66
C GLY A 6 10.38 11.73 9.65
N LEU A 7 11.07 10.68 10.10
CA LEU A 7 12.52 10.66 10.32
C LEU A 7 13.32 11.00 9.04
N HIS A 8 12.84 10.56 7.89
CA HIS A 8 13.50 10.76 6.59
C HIS A 8 12.83 11.83 5.73
N LYS A 9 12.09 12.77 6.34
CA LYS A 9 11.41 13.87 5.64
C LYS A 9 12.32 14.59 4.66
N GLY A 10 11.81 14.79 3.43
CA GLY A 10 12.52 15.50 2.36
C GLY A 10 13.49 14.65 1.56
N LYS A 11 13.80 13.43 2.00
CA LYS A 11 14.67 12.50 1.27
C LYS A 11 14.09 12.20 -0.10
N ARG A 12 14.89 12.40 -1.13
CA ARG A 12 14.57 12.03 -2.52
C ARG A 12 15.16 10.67 -2.84
N LEU A 13 14.36 9.79 -3.39
CA LEU A 13 14.75 8.46 -3.83
C LEU A 13 14.56 8.38 -5.34
N THR A 14 15.59 7.95 -6.05
CA THR A 14 15.58 7.84 -7.51
C THR A 14 15.57 6.37 -7.88
N ALA A 15 14.41 5.88 -8.32
CA ALA A 15 14.31 4.52 -8.82
C ALA A 15 14.92 4.39 -10.23
N PRO A 16 15.46 3.21 -10.57
CA PRO A 16 15.93 2.92 -11.92
C PRO A 16 14.80 3.13 -12.95
N LYS A 17 15.13 3.82 -14.07
CA LYS A 17 14.15 4.14 -15.13
C LYS A 17 13.49 2.92 -15.81
N LYS A 18 14.08 1.74 -15.63
CA LYS A 18 13.60 0.50 -16.25
C LYS A 18 12.49 -0.20 -15.47
N LEU A 19 12.17 0.25 -14.25
CA LEU A 19 11.13 -0.39 -13.44
C LEU A 19 9.74 -0.07 -14.01
N PRO A 20 8.86 -1.07 -14.12
CA PRO A 20 7.51 -0.93 -14.71
C PRO A 20 6.53 -0.31 -13.69
N VAL A 21 6.85 0.88 -13.17
CA VAL A 21 6.09 1.48 -12.08
C VAL A 21 5.71 2.92 -12.40
N ARG A 22 4.50 3.30 -11.98
CA ARG A 22 4.04 4.69 -11.92
C ARG A 22 3.90 5.08 -10.44
N PRO A 23 4.76 5.96 -9.91
CA PRO A 23 4.65 6.36 -8.52
C PRO A 23 3.35 7.12 -8.25
N THR A 24 2.69 6.82 -7.12
CA THR A 24 1.68 7.69 -6.53
C THR A 24 2.24 9.10 -6.40
N THR A 25 1.49 10.10 -6.82
CA THR A 25 1.95 11.49 -6.75
C THR A 25 2.17 11.93 -5.31
N ASP A 26 3.12 12.85 -5.08
CA ASP A 26 3.36 13.41 -3.75
C ASP A 26 2.08 13.98 -3.12
N MET A 27 1.23 14.64 -3.91
CA MET A 27 -0.04 15.21 -3.47
C MET A 27 -1.03 14.12 -3.01
N ALA A 28 -1.21 13.07 -3.79
CA ALA A 28 -2.12 11.98 -3.44
C ALA A 28 -1.61 11.22 -2.20
N LYS A 29 -0.30 10.97 -2.13
CA LYS A 29 0.35 10.36 -0.97
C LYS A 29 0.16 11.21 0.29
N GLU A 30 0.43 12.51 0.23
CA GLU A 30 0.24 13.42 1.37
C GLU A 30 -1.21 13.42 1.85
N ALA A 31 -2.18 13.48 0.93
CA ALA A 31 -3.59 13.43 1.26
C ALA A 31 -3.98 12.11 1.95
N LEU A 32 -3.51 10.97 1.45
CA LEU A 32 -3.72 9.66 2.06
C LEU A 32 -3.18 9.62 3.50
N PHE A 33 -1.93 10.02 3.68
CA PHE A 33 -1.30 9.99 5.00
C PHE A 33 -1.91 11.00 5.99
N ASN A 34 -2.47 12.11 5.52
CA ASN A 34 -3.25 13.03 6.36
C ASN A 34 -4.55 12.38 6.87
N ILE A 35 -5.23 11.57 6.04
CA ILE A 35 -6.40 10.78 6.47
C ILE A 35 -5.99 9.78 7.56
N LEU A 36 -4.92 9.02 7.32
CA LEU A 36 -4.45 8.00 8.25
C LEU A 36 -3.98 8.60 9.58
N ASN A 37 -3.30 9.75 9.55
CA ASN A 37 -2.81 10.45 10.74
C ASN A 37 -3.95 10.91 11.69
N ASN A 38 -5.15 11.09 11.17
CA ASN A 38 -6.33 11.43 11.98
C ASN A 38 -6.98 10.21 12.65
N ARG A 39 -6.57 9.00 12.27
CA ARG A 39 -7.20 7.74 12.72
C ARG A 39 -6.26 6.83 13.50
N TYR A 40 -4.96 6.93 13.26
CA TYR A 40 -3.97 5.96 13.74
C TYR A 40 -2.70 6.62 14.27
N TYR A 41 -2.06 5.96 15.22
CA TYR A 41 -0.68 6.19 15.62
C TYR A 41 0.22 5.28 14.77
N PHE A 42 1.18 5.87 14.04
CA PHE A 42 1.97 5.12 13.05
C PHE A 42 2.89 4.05 13.65
N ASP A 43 3.37 4.25 14.86
CA ASP A 43 4.20 3.31 15.61
C ASP A 43 3.45 2.04 16.06
N GLU A 44 2.12 2.08 16.08
CA GLU A 44 1.27 0.93 16.43
C GLU A 44 0.81 0.12 15.22
N LEU A 45 1.07 0.60 14.00
CA LEU A 45 0.56 -0.01 12.79
C LEU A 45 1.32 -1.30 12.39
N VAL A 46 0.55 -2.22 11.82
CA VAL A 46 1.05 -3.32 10.98
C VAL A 46 0.56 -3.06 9.57
N VAL A 47 1.49 -2.96 8.62
CA VAL A 47 1.20 -2.55 7.26
C VAL A 47 1.60 -3.64 6.26
N ILE A 48 0.70 -3.93 5.33
CA ILE A 48 1.00 -4.72 4.12
C ILE A 48 0.82 -3.79 2.91
N ASP A 49 1.88 -3.61 2.14
CA ASP A 49 1.93 -2.82 0.91
C ASP A 49 1.96 -3.77 -0.29
N LEU A 50 0.83 -3.90 -0.96
CA LEU A 50 0.62 -4.79 -2.10
C LEU A 50 0.88 -4.03 -3.41
N PHE A 51 1.51 -4.68 -4.38
CA PHE A 51 2.01 -4.03 -5.60
C PHE A 51 2.95 -2.87 -5.25
N ALA A 52 3.88 -3.12 -4.32
CA ALA A 52 4.66 -2.08 -3.66
C ALA A 52 5.54 -1.26 -4.64
N GLY A 53 5.81 -1.79 -5.84
CA GLY A 53 6.56 -1.10 -6.87
C GLY A 53 7.93 -0.64 -6.38
N THR A 54 8.15 0.66 -6.36
CA THR A 54 9.40 1.23 -5.83
C THR A 54 9.39 1.46 -4.32
N GLY A 55 8.34 1.05 -3.61
CA GLY A 55 8.23 1.16 -2.15
C GLY A 55 7.82 2.53 -1.63
N ASN A 56 7.27 3.40 -2.49
CA ASN A 56 6.94 4.78 -2.14
C ASN A 56 6.02 4.91 -0.90
N ILE A 57 5.05 4.02 -0.76
CA ILE A 57 4.13 3.98 0.38
C ILE A 57 4.81 3.35 1.61
N SER A 58 5.53 2.24 1.42
CA SER A 58 6.27 1.57 2.49
C SER A 58 7.28 2.50 3.18
N TYR A 59 8.05 3.28 2.41
CA TYR A 59 9.01 4.23 3.00
C TYR A 59 8.34 5.35 3.78
N GLU A 60 7.18 5.80 3.34
CA GLU A 60 6.43 6.84 4.05
C GLU A 60 5.93 6.34 5.41
N PHE A 61 5.40 5.10 5.48
CA PHE A 61 5.04 4.48 6.75
C PHE A 61 6.25 4.32 7.67
N ALA A 62 7.35 3.76 7.16
CA ALA A 62 8.57 3.57 7.94
C ALA A 62 9.13 4.90 8.48
N SER A 63 9.16 5.94 7.64
CA SER A 63 9.64 7.26 8.03
C SER A 63 8.79 7.90 9.13
N ARG A 64 7.50 7.55 9.22
CA ARG A 64 6.57 8.03 10.25
C ARG A 64 6.56 7.18 11.52
N GLY A 65 7.39 6.14 11.59
CA GLY A 65 7.57 5.34 12.79
C GLY A 65 6.95 3.95 12.78
N THR A 66 6.35 3.52 11.66
CA THR A 66 5.83 2.15 11.54
C THR A 66 7.00 1.16 11.45
N GLU A 67 7.06 0.20 12.37
CA GLU A 67 8.14 -0.79 12.44
C GLU A 67 7.80 -2.11 11.73
N ARG A 68 6.50 -2.41 11.57
CA ARG A 68 6.01 -3.68 10.99
C ARG A 68 5.41 -3.43 9.63
N ILE A 69 6.24 -3.56 8.58
CA ILE A 69 5.86 -3.32 7.19
C ILE A 69 6.27 -4.53 6.34
N SER A 70 5.30 -5.10 5.62
CA SER A 70 5.49 -6.13 4.62
C SER A 70 5.22 -5.56 3.23
N ALA A 71 6.25 -5.40 2.41
CA ALA A 71 6.15 -4.94 1.03
C ALA A 71 6.16 -6.14 0.06
N VAL A 72 5.16 -6.24 -0.79
CA VAL A 72 4.95 -7.37 -1.72
C VAL A 72 4.95 -6.88 -3.16
N ASP A 73 5.82 -7.43 -3.98
CA ASP A 73 5.84 -7.18 -5.42
C ASP A 73 6.34 -8.41 -6.20
N ALA A 74 5.84 -8.61 -7.40
CA ALA A 74 6.25 -9.72 -8.26
C ALA A 74 7.54 -9.42 -9.03
N ASP A 75 7.84 -8.14 -9.29
CA ASP A 75 9.02 -7.71 -10.05
C ASP A 75 10.30 -7.75 -9.21
N TYR A 76 11.28 -8.49 -9.69
CA TYR A 76 12.57 -8.63 -8.99
C TYR A 76 13.29 -7.29 -8.82
N GLY A 77 13.24 -6.41 -9.82
CA GLY A 77 13.89 -5.10 -9.77
C GLY A 77 13.27 -4.19 -8.70
N CYS A 78 11.95 -4.23 -8.57
CA CYS A 78 11.21 -3.54 -7.53
C CYS A 78 11.61 -4.07 -6.14
N VAL A 79 11.55 -5.39 -5.94
CA VAL A 79 11.95 -6.05 -4.69
C VAL A 79 13.38 -5.69 -4.30
N LYS A 80 14.32 -5.80 -5.25
CA LYS A 80 15.72 -5.43 -5.01
C LYS A 80 15.86 -3.96 -4.61
N PHE A 81 15.20 -3.07 -5.33
CA PHE A 81 15.27 -1.62 -5.04
C PHE A 81 14.72 -1.29 -3.64
N ILE A 82 13.59 -1.92 -3.24
CA ILE A 82 13.03 -1.73 -1.90
C ILE A 82 14.00 -2.26 -0.84
N THR A 83 14.55 -3.46 -1.03
CA THR A 83 15.50 -4.07 -0.09
C THR A 83 16.72 -3.18 0.10
N ASP A 84 17.41 -2.82 -0.98
CA ASP A 84 18.63 -2.01 -0.93
C ASP A 84 18.37 -0.63 -0.27
N THR A 85 17.22 0.00 -0.58
CA THR A 85 16.83 1.29 -0.03
C THR A 85 16.48 1.18 1.46
N SER A 86 15.70 0.17 1.83
CA SER A 86 15.30 -0.09 3.22
C SER A 86 16.52 -0.33 4.12
N GLU A 87 17.46 -1.15 3.65
CA GLU A 87 18.73 -1.40 4.36
C GLU A 87 19.55 -0.11 4.51
N SER A 88 19.71 0.67 3.42
CA SER A 88 20.50 1.91 3.44
C SER A 88 19.93 3.00 4.35
N LEU A 89 18.62 2.95 4.62
CA LEU A 89 17.90 3.89 5.48
C LEU A 89 17.51 3.29 6.84
N GLU A 90 17.92 2.06 7.13
CA GLU A 90 17.62 1.34 8.38
C GLU A 90 16.11 1.31 8.70
N MET A 91 15.28 1.10 7.66
CA MET A 91 13.80 1.15 7.79
C MET A 91 13.15 -0.16 8.24
N GLY A 92 13.85 -1.29 8.23
CA GLY A 92 13.31 -2.58 8.72
C GLY A 92 12.12 -3.15 7.92
N ILE A 93 11.96 -2.78 6.63
CA ILE A 93 10.86 -3.26 5.78
C ILE A 93 11.14 -4.72 5.38
N SER A 94 10.18 -5.61 5.63
CA SER A 94 10.21 -6.99 5.13
C SER A 94 9.72 -7.01 3.69
N VAL A 95 10.56 -7.49 2.76
CA VAL A 95 10.26 -7.44 1.32
C VAL A 95 10.04 -8.85 0.77
N PHE A 96 8.90 -9.07 0.11
CA PHE A 96 8.49 -10.36 -0.44
C PHE A 96 8.39 -10.29 -1.97
N LYS A 97 9.20 -11.08 -2.67
CA LYS A 97 9.01 -11.33 -4.09
C LYS A 97 7.92 -12.39 -4.25
N ASN A 98 6.71 -11.95 -4.53
CA ASN A 98 5.57 -12.84 -4.74
C ASN A 98 4.52 -12.17 -5.63
N ASP A 99 3.74 -12.99 -6.34
CA ASP A 99 2.46 -12.56 -6.88
C ASP A 99 1.53 -12.18 -5.73
N VAL A 100 0.83 -11.05 -5.86
CA VAL A 100 0.00 -10.49 -4.78
C VAL A 100 -1.15 -11.42 -4.40
N PHE A 101 -1.82 -12.04 -5.38
CA PHE A 101 -2.92 -12.95 -5.12
C PHE A 101 -2.46 -14.21 -4.41
N THR A 102 -1.34 -14.79 -4.87
CA THR A 102 -0.69 -15.92 -4.21
C THR A 102 -0.26 -15.57 -2.78
N TYR A 103 0.23 -14.37 -2.55
CA TYR A 103 0.58 -13.89 -1.20
C TYR A 103 -0.65 -13.80 -0.32
N LEU A 104 -1.73 -13.17 -0.78
CA LEU A 104 -2.98 -13.03 -0.03
C LEU A 104 -3.65 -14.37 0.30
N GLU A 105 -3.53 -15.38 -0.59
CA GLU A 105 -4.03 -16.74 -0.36
C GLU A 105 -3.27 -17.47 0.76
N LYS A 106 -1.98 -17.20 0.91
CA LYS A 106 -1.08 -17.95 1.80
C LYS A 106 -0.77 -17.27 3.11
N THR A 107 -0.73 -15.94 3.13
CA THR A 107 -0.38 -15.19 4.36
C THR A 107 -1.43 -15.41 5.44
N ARG A 108 -0.97 -15.30 6.69
CA ARG A 108 -1.83 -15.26 7.89
C ARG A 108 -1.51 -14.03 8.73
N GLU A 109 -0.70 -13.13 8.19
CA GLU A 109 -0.39 -11.87 8.84
C GLU A 109 -1.63 -10.98 8.87
N LYS A 110 -2.04 -10.57 10.07
CA LYS A 110 -3.11 -9.57 10.23
C LYS A 110 -2.50 -8.18 10.25
N ALA A 111 -3.05 -7.29 9.43
CA ALA A 111 -2.59 -5.92 9.30
C ALA A 111 -3.64 -4.92 9.75
N THR A 112 -3.18 -3.78 10.25
CA THR A 112 -4.03 -2.62 10.51
C THR A 112 -4.30 -1.86 9.21
N ILE A 113 -3.31 -1.80 8.32
CA ILE A 113 -3.44 -1.20 6.99
C ILE A 113 -2.97 -2.20 5.94
N ILE A 114 -3.83 -2.48 4.96
CA ILE A 114 -3.44 -3.12 3.72
C ILE A 114 -3.62 -2.09 2.62
N PHE A 115 -2.54 -1.72 1.95
CA PHE A 115 -2.56 -0.80 0.82
C PHE A 115 -2.30 -1.57 -0.47
N ALA A 116 -3.04 -1.26 -1.53
CA ALA A 116 -2.86 -1.84 -2.86
C ALA A 116 -2.90 -0.75 -3.94
N ASP A 117 -1.88 -0.72 -4.79
CA ASP A 117 -1.82 0.12 -6.00
C ASP A 117 -1.58 -0.77 -7.23
N PRO A 118 -2.62 -1.52 -7.65
CA PRO A 118 -2.49 -2.43 -8.78
C PRO A 118 -2.19 -1.69 -10.08
N PRO A 119 -1.53 -2.35 -11.07
CA PRO A 119 -1.34 -1.79 -12.40
C PRO A 119 -2.67 -1.37 -13.04
N TYR A 120 -2.68 -0.25 -13.77
CA TYR A 120 -3.90 0.29 -14.39
C TYR A 120 -4.56 -0.63 -15.44
N ASP A 121 -3.81 -1.53 -16.03
CA ASP A 121 -4.26 -2.54 -17.00
C ASP A 121 -4.78 -3.83 -16.33
N LEU A 122 -4.76 -3.89 -14.99
CA LEU A 122 -5.33 -5.03 -14.28
C LEU A 122 -6.83 -5.09 -14.52
N PRO A 123 -7.40 -6.26 -14.93
CA PRO A 123 -8.84 -6.40 -15.14
C PRO A 123 -9.67 -6.12 -13.89
N LEU A 124 -10.90 -5.61 -14.05
CA LEU A 124 -11.80 -5.33 -12.92
C LEU A 124 -11.98 -6.54 -11.99
N GLU A 125 -12.18 -7.72 -12.55
CA GLU A 125 -12.30 -8.98 -11.78
C GLU A 125 -11.10 -9.23 -10.85
N SER A 126 -9.90 -8.83 -11.28
CA SER A 126 -8.69 -8.92 -10.45
C SER A 126 -8.66 -7.86 -9.35
N PHE A 127 -9.16 -6.66 -9.61
CA PHE A 127 -9.34 -5.66 -8.56
C PHE A 127 -10.31 -6.13 -7.49
N GLU A 128 -11.45 -6.71 -7.90
CA GLU A 128 -12.50 -7.25 -7.01
C GLU A 128 -11.98 -8.41 -6.15
N LYS A 129 -11.06 -9.22 -6.69
CA LYS A 129 -10.44 -10.33 -5.97
C LYS A 129 -9.58 -9.88 -4.78
N ILE A 130 -9.06 -8.64 -4.78
CA ILE A 130 -8.23 -8.14 -3.68
C ILE A 130 -9.04 -8.06 -2.38
N PRO A 131 -10.15 -7.30 -2.30
CA PRO A 131 -10.96 -7.27 -1.08
C PRO A 131 -11.56 -8.66 -0.75
N GLU A 132 -11.98 -9.44 -1.75
CA GLU A 132 -12.46 -10.80 -1.53
C GLU A 132 -11.45 -11.64 -0.73
N LEU A 133 -10.18 -11.69 -1.15
CA LEU A 133 -9.14 -12.46 -0.46
C LEU A 133 -8.80 -11.87 0.91
N VAL A 134 -8.75 -10.55 1.04
CA VAL A 134 -8.45 -9.88 2.31
C VAL A 134 -9.50 -10.20 3.37
N PHE A 135 -10.79 -10.13 3.01
CA PHE A 135 -11.88 -10.37 3.96
C PHE A 135 -12.14 -11.86 4.21
N ASN A 136 -12.10 -12.71 3.17
CA ASN A 136 -12.29 -14.16 3.34
C ASN A 136 -11.20 -14.81 4.18
N ASN A 137 -9.97 -14.29 4.11
CA ASN A 137 -8.84 -14.78 4.90
C ASN A 137 -8.66 -14.01 6.22
N GLU A 138 -9.56 -13.08 6.56
CA GLU A 138 -9.55 -12.28 7.80
C GLU A 138 -8.19 -11.59 8.04
N LEU A 139 -7.62 -10.98 7.00
CA LEU A 139 -6.29 -10.37 7.05
C LEU A 139 -6.25 -8.98 7.69
N LEU A 140 -7.41 -8.37 7.99
CA LEU A 140 -7.49 -7.10 8.73
C LEU A 140 -7.69 -7.32 10.23
N THR A 141 -7.07 -6.45 11.02
CA THR A 141 -7.43 -6.30 12.43
C THR A 141 -8.81 -5.65 12.58
N GLU A 142 -9.41 -5.66 13.77
CA GLU A 142 -10.75 -5.13 14.04
C GLU A 142 -10.96 -3.68 13.56
N ASN A 143 -9.95 -2.81 13.71
CA ASN A 143 -10.00 -1.43 13.23
C ASN A 143 -9.18 -1.20 11.97
N GLY A 144 -8.93 -2.28 11.20
CA GLY A 144 -8.10 -2.25 10.02
C GLY A 144 -8.81 -1.68 8.80
N LEU A 145 -8.01 -1.14 7.87
CA LEU A 145 -8.46 -0.65 6.57
C LEU A 145 -7.71 -1.35 5.43
N LEU A 146 -8.48 -1.76 4.42
CA LEU A 146 -7.94 -2.00 3.09
C LEU A 146 -8.14 -0.73 2.26
N ILE A 147 -7.08 -0.28 1.60
CA ILE A 147 -7.07 0.92 0.75
C ILE A 147 -6.60 0.51 -0.63
N ILE A 148 -7.42 0.74 -1.64
CA ILE A 148 -7.07 0.42 -3.03
C ILE A 148 -6.98 1.71 -3.84
N GLU A 149 -5.81 1.99 -4.42
CA GLU A 149 -5.63 3.06 -5.40
C GLU A 149 -6.06 2.58 -6.78
N HIS A 150 -6.84 3.38 -7.49
CA HIS A 150 -7.28 3.10 -8.85
C HIS A 150 -7.60 4.37 -9.63
N SER A 151 -7.80 4.22 -10.94
CA SER A 151 -8.20 5.32 -11.82
C SER A 151 -9.69 5.69 -11.67
N SER A 152 -10.07 6.87 -12.17
CA SER A 152 -11.46 7.32 -12.16
C SER A 152 -12.39 6.53 -13.10
N HIS A 153 -11.85 5.66 -13.95
CA HIS A 153 -12.63 4.79 -14.85
C HIS A 153 -13.12 3.52 -14.16
N MET A 154 -12.62 3.26 -12.95
CA MET A 154 -12.98 2.08 -12.16
C MET A 154 -13.85 2.49 -10.98
N ASP A 155 -14.89 1.72 -10.70
CA ASP A 155 -15.75 1.89 -9.53
C ASP A 155 -15.82 0.60 -8.72
N LEU A 156 -15.38 0.68 -7.48
CA LEU A 156 -15.38 -0.43 -6.52
C LEU A 156 -16.44 -0.26 -5.43
N SER A 157 -17.31 0.76 -5.54
CA SER A 157 -18.29 1.10 -4.50
C SER A 157 -19.44 0.10 -4.35
N HIS A 158 -19.57 -0.84 -5.28
CA HIS A 158 -20.57 -1.91 -5.25
C HIS A 158 -20.12 -3.14 -4.45
N LEU A 159 -18.84 -3.20 -4.07
CA LEU A 159 -18.26 -4.35 -3.37
C LEU A 159 -18.62 -4.33 -1.88
N ASP A 160 -18.71 -5.53 -1.30
CA ASP A 160 -18.91 -5.70 0.14
C ASP A 160 -17.78 -5.04 0.95
N ASN A 161 -18.10 -4.58 2.14
CA ASN A 161 -17.18 -3.89 3.06
C ASN A 161 -16.65 -2.55 2.56
N PHE A 162 -17.14 -2.03 1.42
CA PHE A 162 -16.81 -0.68 0.96
C PHE A 162 -17.33 0.37 1.95
N VAL A 163 -16.47 1.34 2.27
CA VAL A 163 -16.80 2.43 3.22
C VAL A 163 -16.96 3.76 2.49
N GLU A 164 -15.93 4.17 1.79
CA GLU A 164 -15.88 5.46 1.10
C GLU A 164 -14.82 5.46 0.00
N LYS A 165 -14.89 6.46 -0.89
CA LYS A 165 -13.81 6.75 -1.83
C LYS A 165 -13.42 8.22 -1.77
N ARG A 166 -12.14 8.50 -1.98
CA ARG A 166 -11.58 9.85 -2.02
C ARG A 166 -10.77 10.05 -3.29
N LYS A 167 -10.99 11.18 -3.98
CA LYS A 167 -10.30 11.53 -5.21
C LYS A 167 -9.25 12.61 -4.96
N TYR A 168 -8.02 12.35 -5.41
CA TYR A 168 -6.91 13.28 -5.36
C TYR A 168 -6.20 13.30 -6.70
N GLY A 169 -6.42 14.37 -7.48
CA GLY A 169 -5.91 14.45 -8.85
C GLY A 169 -6.49 13.36 -9.74
N GLY A 170 -5.61 12.54 -10.32
CA GLY A 170 -5.99 11.39 -11.16
C GLY A 170 -6.17 10.08 -10.40
N SER A 171 -5.87 10.04 -9.09
CA SER A 171 -5.97 8.86 -8.24
C SER A 171 -7.25 8.87 -7.42
N ILE A 172 -7.88 7.70 -7.30
CA ILE A 172 -8.96 7.45 -6.34
C ILE A 172 -8.47 6.43 -5.33
N PHE A 173 -8.67 6.71 -4.04
CA PHE A 173 -8.51 5.74 -2.97
C PHE A 173 -9.88 5.24 -2.54
N SER A 174 -10.13 3.94 -2.69
CA SER A 174 -11.31 3.26 -2.15
C SER A 174 -10.94 2.58 -0.84
N PHE A 175 -11.75 2.80 0.20
CA PHE A 175 -11.53 2.32 1.55
C PHE A 175 -12.54 1.23 1.89
N PHE A 176 -12.04 0.14 2.49
CA PHE A 176 -12.84 -1.00 2.95
C PHE A 176 -12.49 -1.33 4.38
N SER A 177 -13.46 -1.73 5.18
CA SER A 177 -13.25 -2.16 6.57
C SER A 177 -14.16 -3.31 6.94
N VAL A 178 -13.82 -4.03 8.00
CA VAL A 178 -14.73 -4.98 8.63
C VAL A 178 -15.96 -4.22 9.14
N PRO A 179 -17.20 -4.70 8.92
CA PRO A 179 -18.38 -4.07 9.50
C PRO A 179 -18.29 -4.03 11.03
N ASN A 180 -18.64 -2.88 11.62
CA ASN A 180 -18.76 -2.73 13.08
C ASN A 180 -19.99 -3.49 13.63
#